data_5db9697f641efbd0489f0fbe8939666e
#
_entry.id   5db9697f641efbd0489f0fbe8939666e
#
_cell.length_a   1.000
_cell.length_b   1.000
_cell.length_c   1.000
_cell.angle_alpha   90.00
_cell.angle_beta   90.00
_cell.angle_gamma   90.00
#
_symmetry.space_group_name_H-M   'P 1'
#
loop_
_entity.id
_entity.type
_entity.pdbx_description
1 polymer ?
#
loop_
_entity_poly.entity_id
_entity_poly.type
_entity_poly.pdbx_seq_one_letter_code
_entity_poly.pdbx_strand_id
1 'polypeptide(L)'
;LPQINVTIDGRSYRMACGAGEEDHLTGLAETLDTRIGEMRKNFGEIGDMRLQVMAALTMADEVSELRGRLTTLEAQVAELRQATETADRGRAEDAERAATGIGRAAERIGRLADALGGSAARG
;
A
#
# COMPACT_ATOMS: atom_id res chain seq x y z
N LEU A 1 -7.18 -13.85 31.25
CA LEU A 1 -7.25 -12.77 30.28
C LEU A 1 -7.29 -11.43 30.99
N PRO A 2 -6.50 -10.45 30.54
CA PRO A 2 -6.62 -9.09 31.06
C PRO A 2 -8.02 -8.52 30.84
N GLN A 3 -8.43 -7.67 31.76
CA GLN A 3 -9.70 -6.96 31.66
C GLN A 3 -9.46 -5.46 31.84
N ILE A 4 -10.19 -4.67 31.08
CA ILE A 4 -10.15 -3.22 31.18
C ILE A 4 -11.57 -2.68 31.34
N ASN A 5 -11.67 -1.50 31.90
CA ASN A 5 -12.92 -0.75 31.95
C ASN A 5 -12.88 0.31 30.86
N VAL A 6 -13.91 0.35 30.04
CA VAL A 6 -14.09 1.38 29.01
C VAL A 6 -15.38 2.13 29.27
N THR A 7 -15.38 3.43 28.99
CA THR A 7 -16.56 4.27 29.11
C THR A 7 -17.04 4.66 27.74
N ILE A 8 -18.27 4.29 27.42
CA ILE A 8 -18.92 4.58 26.15
C ILE A 8 -20.29 5.17 26.43
N ASP A 9 -20.52 6.37 25.92
CA ASP A 9 -21.78 7.10 26.10
C ASP A 9 -22.17 7.28 27.59
N GLY A 10 -21.18 7.58 28.41
CA GLY A 10 -21.35 7.77 29.85
C GLY A 10 -21.50 6.48 30.67
N ARG A 11 -21.47 5.32 30.04
CA ARG A 11 -21.59 4.01 30.72
C ARG A 11 -20.26 3.28 30.74
N SER A 12 -19.95 2.66 31.87
CA SER A 12 -18.73 1.89 32.04
C SER A 12 -18.98 0.41 31.74
N TYR A 13 -18.09 -0.17 30.93
CA TYR A 13 -18.14 -1.58 30.57
C TYR A 13 -16.81 -2.24 30.92
N ARG A 14 -16.88 -3.41 31.53
CA ARG A 14 -15.72 -4.24 31.78
C ARG A 14 -15.54 -5.23 30.63
N MET A 15 -14.39 -5.18 29.97
CA MET A 15 -14.14 -5.99 28.79
C MET A 15 -12.85 -6.77 28.93
N ALA A 16 -12.86 -8.01 28.47
CA ALA A 16 -11.66 -8.82 28.35
C ALA A 16 -10.96 -8.53 27.02
N CYS A 17 -9.64 -8.56 27.04
CA CYS A 17 -8.81 -8.39 25.85
C CYS A 17 -7.63 -9.35 25.89
N GLY A 18 -6.92 -9.46 24.79
CA GLY A 18 -5.65 -10.19 24.73
C GLY A 18 -4.56 -9.45 25.49
N ALA A 19 -3.57 -10.20 25.96
CA ALA A 19 -2.41 -9.62 26.64
C ALA A 19 -1.67 -8.68 25.68
N GLY A 20 -1.44 -7.43 26.11
CA GLY A 20 -0.81 -6.40 25.30
C GLY A 20 -1.76 -5.62 24.40
N GLU A 21 -3.06 -5.93 24.40
CA GLU A 21 -4.07 -5.26 23.60
C GLU A 21 -4.88 -4.21 24.35
N GLU A 22 -4.56 -3.98 25.63
CA GLU A 22 -5.32 -3.11 26.51
C GLU A 22 -5.41 -1.67 25.98
N ASP A 23 -4.28 -1.10 25.58
CA ASP A 23 -4.24 0.26 25.05
C ASP A 23 -4.96 0.37 23.70
N HIS A 24 -4.84 -0.64 22.87
CA HIS A 24 -5.54 -0.69 21.60
C HIS A 24 -7.06 -0.71 21.79
N LEU A 25 -7.56 -1.55 22.70
CA LEU A 25 -8.99 -1.62 23.00
C LEU A 25 -9.51 -0.33 23.62
N THR A 26 -8.72 0.31 24.49
CA THR A 26 -9.06 1.62 25.06
C THR A 26 -9.19 2.66 23.95
N GLY A 27 -8.27 2.70 23.00
CA GLY A 27 -8.34 3.61 21.86
C GLY A 27 -9.56 3.37 20.97
N LEU A 28 -9.93 2.12 20.74
CA LEU A 28 -11.14 1.77 20.00
C LEU A 28 -12.40 2.23 20.74
N ALA A 29 -12.45 2.07 22.06
CA ALA A 29 -13.56 2.53 22.88
C ALA A 29 -13.70 4.04 22.84
N GLU A 30 -12.61 4.78 22.91
CA GLU A 30 -12.60 6.25 22.76
C GLU A 30 -13.12 6.70 21.41
N THR A 31 -12.73 6.01 20.35
CA THR A 31 -13.23 6.29 18.99
C THR A 31 -14.74 6.09 18.92
N LEU A 32 -15.23 4.98 19.45
CA LEU A 32 -16.66 4.70 19.48
C LEU A 32 -17.43 5.72 20.32
N ASP A 33 -16.91 6.08 21.50
CA ASP A 33 -17.49 7.09 22.38
C ASP A 33 -17.64 8.44 21.68
N THR A 34 -16.59 8.87 20.98
CA THR A 34 -16.59 10.12 20.19
C THR A 34 -17.65 10.07 19.09
N ARG A 35 -17.73 8.95 18.36
CA ARG A 35 -18.73 8.75 17.30
C ARG A 35 -20.15 8.85 17.82
N ILE A 36 -20.43 8.18 18.92
CA ILE A 36 -21.77 8.21 19.55
C ILE A 36 -22.09 9.62 20.00
N GLY A 37 -21.12 10.33 20.61
CA GLY A 37 -21.30 11.73 21.01
C GLY A 37 -21.65 12.67 19.86
N GLU A 38 -20.97 12.52 18.74
CA GLU A 38 -21.24 13.29 17.51
C GLU A 38 -22.62 12.98 16.94
N MET A 39 -22.98 11.71 16.88
CA MET A 39 -24.29 11.28 16.38
C MET A 39 -25.43 11.78 17.28
N ARG A 40 -25.23 11.78 18.59
CA ARG A 40 -26.19 12.31 19.54
C ARG A 40 -26.47 13.79 19.31
N LYS A 41 -25.44 14.56 19.01
CA LYS A 41 -25.58 15.99 18.65
C LYS A 41 -26.36 16.19 17.37
N ASN A 42 -26.14 15.35 16.38
CA ASN A 42 -26.74 15.48 15.04
C ASN A 42 -28.18 14.99 14.97
N PHE A 43 -28.50 13.91 15.69
CA PHE A 43 -29.81 13.24 15.59
C PHE A 43 -30.70 13.45 16.83
N GLY A 44 -30.19 14.08 17.89
CA GLY A 44 -30.96 14.34 19.12
C GLY A 44 -31.28 13.03 19.88
N GLU A 45 -32.42 13.02 20.52
CA GLU A 45 -32.86 11.89 21.35
C GLU A 45 -33.64 10.88 20.52
N ILE A 46 -32.98 9.84 20.07
CA ILE A 46 -33.59 8.74 19.30
C ILE A 46 -33.61 7.42 20.06
N GLY A 47 -33.19 7.43 21.33
CA GLY A 47 -33.01 6.24 22.16
C GLY A 47 -31.59 5.69 22.09
N ASP A 48 -31.08 5.26 23.24
CA ASP A 48 -29.68 4.85 23.38
C ASP A 48 -29.33 3.63 22.53
N MET A 49 -30.19 2.61 22.53
CA MET A 49 -29.96 1.39 21.74
C MET A 49 -29.96 1.69 20.24
N ARG A 50 -30.91 2.50 19.78
CA ARG A 50 -30.98 2.89 18.36
C ARG A 50 -29.76 3.69 17.95
N LEU A 51 -29.28 4.58 18.79
CA LEU A 51 -28.08 5.36 18.56
C LEU A 51 -26.85 4.49 18.44
N GLN A 52 -26.69 3.49 19.30
CA GLN A 52 -25.60 2.53 19.25
C GLN A 52 -25.65 1.69 17.98
N VAL A 53 -26.83 1.23 17.57
CA VAL A 53 -27.00 0.48 16.31
C VAL A 53 -26.63 1.35 15.11
N MET A 54 -27.04 2.61 15.11
CA MET A 54 -26.66 3.54 14.03
C MET A 54 -25.15 3.77 13.99
N ALA A 55 -24.50 3.92 15.14
CA ALA A 55 -23.06 4.06 15.21
C ALA A 55 -22.36 2.82 14.69
N ALA A 56 -22.81 1.64 15.08
CA ALA A 56 -22.26 0.39 14.60
C ALA A 56 -22.42 0.21 13.08
N LEU A 57 -23.58 0.53 12.53
CA LEU A 57 -23.84 0.47 11.09
C LEU A 57 -22.98 1.47 10.32
N THR A 58 -22.81 2.68 10.82
CA THR A 58 -21.95 3.68 10.21
C THR A 58 -20.50 3.21 10.17
N MET A 59 -20.01 2.65 11.25
CA MET A 59 -18.65 2.11 11.32
C MET A 59 -18.48 0.91 10.40
N ALA A 60 -19.46 0.02 10.33
CA ALA A 60 -19.46 -1.12 9.40
C ALA A 60 -19.43 -0.66 7.94
N ASP A 61 -20.16 0.40 7.62
CA ASP A 61 -20.14 1.00 6.28
C ASP A 61 -18.77 1.58 5.94
N GLU A 62 -18.15 2.28 6.88
CA GLU A 62 -16.78 2.78 6.72
C GLU A 62 -15.76 1.67 6.51
N VAL A 63 -15.90 0.56 7.25
CA VAL A 63 -15.03 -0.62 7.04
C VAL A 63 -15.21 -1.18 5.64
N SER A 64 -16.46 -1.29 5.17
CA SER A 64 -16.76 -1.77 3.82
C SER A 64 -16.14 -0.86 2.74
N GLU A 65 -16.27 0.44 2.92
CA GLU A 65 -15.68 1.44 2.01
C GLU A 65 -14.15 1.36 2.00
N LEU A 66 -13.52 1.28 3.18
CA LEU A 66 -12.08 1.17 3.30
C LEU A 66 -11.54 -0.13 2.69
N ARG A 67 -12.26 -1.23 2.83
CA ARG A 67 -11.91 -2.50 2.16
C ARG A 67 -11.96 -2.38 0.64
N GLY A 68 -12.96 -1.68 0.12
CA GLY A 68 -13.06 -1.38 -1.31
C GLY A 68 -11.89 -0.55 -1.82
N ARG A 69 -11.53 0.50 -1.07
CA ARG A 69 -10.36 1.33 -1.38
C ARG A 69 -9.06 0.54 -1.33
N LEU A 70 -8.92 -0.34 -0.35
CA LEU A 70 -7.75 -1.20 -0.21
C LEU A 70 -7.60 -2.11 -1.43
N THR A 71 -8.68 -2.74 -1.86
CA THR A 71 -8.68 -3.59 -3.07
C THR A 71 -8.26 -2.79 -4.31
N THR A 72 -8.78 -1.58 -4.47
CA THR A 72 -8.41 -0.69 -5.58
C THR A 72 -6.93 -0.31 -5.53
N LEU A 73 -6.43 0.07 -4.35
CA LEU A 73 -5.02 0.43 -4.18
C LEU A 73 -4.09 -0.76 -4.41
N GLU A 74 -4.46 -1.95 -3.97
CA GLU A 74 -3.69 -3.17 -4.23
C GLU A 74 -3.58 -3.45 -5.73
N ALA A 75 -4.68 -3.27 -6.47
CA ALA A 75 -4.69 -3.40 -7.91
C ALA A 75 -3.78 -2.36 -8.59
N GLN A 76 -3.83 -1.11 -8.14
CA GLN A 76 -2.97 -0.04 -8.65
C GLN A 76 -1.49 -0.30 -8.36
N VAL A 77 -1.17 -0.78 -7.17
CA VAL A 77 0.21 -1.17 -6.81
C VAL A 77 0.70 -2.30 -7.70
N ALA A 78 -0.14 -3.32 -7.94
CA ALA A 78 0.20 -4.42 -8.83
C ALA A 78 0.47 -3.93 -10.26
N GLU A 79 -0.36 -3.03 -10.79
CA GLU A 79 -0.16 -2.43 -12.11
C GLU A 79 1.14 -1.62 -12.19
N LEU A 80 1.41 -0.81 -11.17
CA LEU A 80 2.64 -0.01 -11.12
C LEU A 80 3.90 -0.88 -11.02
N ARG A 81 3.86 -1.95 -10.24
CA ARG A 81 4.97 -2.91 -10.16
C ARG A 81 5.21 -3.58 -11.50
N GLN A 82 4.14 -4.00 -12.17
CA GLN A 82 4.24 -4.62 -13.50
C GLN A 82 4.80 -3.62 -14.52
N ALA A 83 4.33 -2.39 -14.51
CA ALA A 83 4.85 -1.33 -15.39
C ALA A 83 6.34 -1.05 -15.13
N THR A 84 6.73 -1.02 -13.86
CA THR A 84 8.14 -0.82 -13.46
C THR A 84 9.01 -1.98 -13.92
N GLU A 85 8.58 -3.23 -13.73
CA GLU A 85 9.29 -4.41 -14.21
C GLU A 85 9.44 -4.41 -15.74
N THR A 86 8.39 -4.06 -16.45
CA THR A 86 8.42 -3.96 -17.92
C THR A 86 9.39 -2.88 -18.38
N ALA A 87 9.38 -1.72 -17.74
CA ALA A 87 10.30 -0.62 -18.04
C ALA A 87 11.76 -1.00 -17.75
N ASP A 88 12.00 -1.69 -16.63
CA ASP A 88 13.34 -2.16 -16.25
C ASP A 88 13.87 -3.21 -17.22
N ARG A 89 13.03 -4.15 -17.65
CA ARG A 89 13.40 -5.12 -18.69
C ARG A 89 13.70 -4.43 -20.01
N GLY A 90 12.86 -3.47 -20.42
CA GLY A 90 13.09 -2.70 -21.65
C GLY A 90 14.43 -1.96 -21.62
N ARG A 91 14.76 -1.33 -20.50
CA ARG A 91 16.05 -0.67 -20.31
C ARG A 91 17.22 -1.62 -20.33
N ALA A 92 17.08 -2.79 -19.70
CA ALA A 92 18.10 -3.82 -19.71
C ALA A 92 18.35 -4.37 -21.12
N GLU A 93 17.27 -4.64 -21.89
CA GLU A 93 17.36 -5.07 -23.28
C GLU A 93 17.99 -4.01 -24.19
N ASP A 94 17.63 -2.74 -24.00
CA ASP A 94 18.21 -1.62 -24.73
C ASP A 94 19.71 -1.47 -24.44
N ALA A 95 20.10 -1.60 -23.18
CA ALA A 95 21.49 -1.56 -22.76
C ALA A 95 22.29 -2.72 -23.37
N GLU A 96 21.71 -3.93 -23.40
CA GLU A 96 22.33 -5.10 -24.02
C GLU A 96 22.50 -4.91 -25.51
N ARG A 97 21.49 -4.40 -26.22
CA ARG A 97 21.58 -4.11 -27.64
C ARG A 97 22.63 -3.03 -27.94
N ALA A 98 22.68 -2.00 -27.12
CA ALA A 98 23.69 -0.96 -27.24
C ALA A 98 25.11 -1.51 -27.04
N ALA A 99 25.32 -2.34 -26.04
CA ALA A 99 26.60 -3.00 -25.79
C ALA A 99 27.00 -3.92 -26.95
N THR A 100 26.06 -4.70 -27.50
CA THR A 100 26.29 -5.55 -28.65
C THR A 100 26.65 -4.73 -29.89
N GLY A 101 25.95 -3.61 -30.13
CA GLY A 101 26.24 -2.68 -31.23
C GLY A 101 27.63 -2.06 -31.13
N ILE A 102 28.04 -1.65 -29.95
CA ILE A 102 29.38 -1.11 -29.67
C ILE A 102 30.45 -2.21 -29.91
N GLY A 103 30.19 -3.41 -29.44
CA GLY A 103 31.09 -4.57 -29.67
C GLY A 103 31.29 -4.84 -31.14
N ARG A 104 30.23 -4.86 -31.93
CA ARG A 104 30.29 -5.05 -33.39
C ARG A 104 31.06 -3.94 -34.09
N ALA A 105 30.84 -2.71 -33.68
CA ALA A 105 31.57 -1.56 -34.22
C ALA A 105 33.06 -1.64 -33.88
N ALA A 106 33.42 -2.02 -32.68
CA ALA A 106 34.79 -2.23 -32.26
C ALA A 106 35.48 -3.35 -33.06
N GLU A 107 34.78 -4.45 -33.30
CA GLU A 107 35.30 -5.54 -34.14
C GLU A 107 35.55 -5.09 -35.59
N ARG A 108 34.66 -4.31 -36.17
CA ARG A 108 34.83 -3.76 -37.51
C ARG A 108 36.02 -2.86 -37.60
N ILE A 109 36.19 -1.99 -36.61
CA ILE A 109 37.36 -1.09 -36.52
C ILE A 109 38.63 -1.90 -36.37
N GLY A 110 38.63 -2.93 -35.55
CA GLY A 110 39.77 -3.85 -35.41
C GLY A 110 40.17 -4.53 -36.71
N ARG A 111 39.19 -5.06 -37.46
CA ARG A 111 39.44 -5.69 -38.76
C ARG A 111 39.96 -4.70 -39.79
N LEU A 112 39.45 -3.51 -39.82
CA LEU A 112 39.95 -2.43 -40.69
C LEU A 112 41.39 -2.04 -40.35
N ALA A 113 41.72 -1.93 -39.10
CA ALA A 113 43.07 -1.65 -38.62
C ALA A 113 44.04 -2.77 -38.99
N ASP A 114 43.64 -4.02 -38.81
CA ASP A 114 44.43 -5.19 -39.21
C ASP A 114 44.67 -5.24 -40.72
N ALA A 115 43.64 -4.95 -41.52
CA ALA A 115 43.75 -4.91 -42.97
C ALA A 115 44.71 -3.82 -43.43
N LEU A 116 44.66 -2.63 -42.83
CA LEU A 116 45.55 -1.53 -43.13
C LEU A 116 46.97 -1.80 -42.64
N GLY A 117 47.13 -2.40 -41.47
CA GLY A 117 48.43 -2.82 -40.92
C GLY A 117 49.06 -3.91 -41.79
N GLY A 118 48.26 -4.90 -42.18
CA GLY A 118 48.71 -5.97 -43.09
C GLY A 118 49.11 -5.46 -44.47
N SER A 119 48.37 -4.49 -45.04
CA SER A 119 48.71 -3.84 -46.30
C SER A 119 50.01 -3.01 -46.18
N ALA A 120 50.22 -2.30 -45.08
CA ALA A 120 51.47 -1.55 -44.85
C ALA A 120 52.68 -2.49 -44.68
N ALA A 121 52.51 -3.64 -44.05
CA ALA A 121 53.56 -4.63 -43.87
C ALA A 121 53.96 -5.34 -45.19
N ARG A 122 53.13 -5.37 -46.21
CA ARG A 122 53.36 -5.96 -47.53
C ARG A 122 53.96 -4.99 -48.52
N GLY A 123 53.91 -3.73 -48.23
CA GLY A 123 54.47 -2.69 -49.02
C GLY A 123 55.93 -2.42 -48.63
#